data_4b29c384091721c09b55f107c52c603c
#
_entry.id   4b29c384091721c09b55f107c52c603c
#
_cell.length_a   1.000
_cell.length_b   1.000
_cell.length_c   1.000
_cell.angle_alpha   90.00
_cell.angle_beta   90.00
_cell.angle_gamma   90.00
#
_symmetry.space_group_name_H-M   'P 1'
#
loop_
_entity.id
_entity.type
_entity.pdbx_description
1 polymer ?
#
loop_
_entity_poly.entity_id
_entity_poly.type
_entity_poly.pdbx_seq_one_letter_code
_entity_poly.pdbx_strand_id
1 'polypeptide(L)'
;MGVPSEEKLEEQYERAIAQGADPEFVKYTKGGMTGVIGILRCGEGPTVAMRFDIDALGVFEEHDPSHRPAKEGFNSVNEGFMHACGHDGHATIGLGVAKF
;
A
#
# COMPACT_ATOMS: atom_id res chain seq x y z
N MET A 1 5.89 6.76 -16.61
CA MET A 1 6.64 5.93 -15.65
C MET A 1 6.77 4.53 -16.25
N GLY A 2 7.97 3.95 -16.23
CA GLY A 2 8.20 2.59 -16.74
C GLY A 2 7.97 1.55 -15.63
N VAL A 3 7.83 0.29 -16.02
CA VAL A 3 7.82 -0.83 -15.07
C VAL A 3 9.22 -0.92 -14.44
N PRO A 4 9.35 -1.10 -13.11
CA PRO A 4 10.64 -1.32 -12.48
C PRO A 4 11.38 -2.54 -13.06
N SER A 5 12.71 -2.58 -12.93
CA SER A 5 13.49 -3.76 -13.33
C SER A 5 13.12 -4.99 -12.48
N GLU A 6 13.31 -6.18 -13.04
CA GLU A 6 13.05 -7.44 -12.32
C GLU A 6 13.84 -7.52 -11.01
N GLU A 7 15.08 -7.06 -11.00
CA GLU A 7 15.93 -6.99 -9.81
C GLU A 7 15.31 -6.13 -8.70
N LYS A 8 14.78 -4.95 -9.04
CA LYS A 8 14.08 -4.09 -8.09
C LYS A 8 12.77 -4.70 -7.58
N LEU A 9 12.06 -5.40 -8.44
CA LEU A 9 10.81 -6.07 -8.05
C LEU A 9 11.08 -7.22 -7.07
N GLU A 10 12.14 -8.00 -7.29
CA GLU A 10 12.52 -9.07 -6.36
C GLU A 10 13.04 -8.50 -5.03
N GLU A 11 13.86 -7.45 -5.05
CA GLU A 11 14.30 -6.74 -3.84
C GLU A 11 13.11 -6.28 -2.99
N GLN A 12 12.10 -5.67 -3.61
CA GLN A 12 10.90 -5.22 -2.91
C GLN A 12 10.05 -6.39 -2.38
N TYR A 13 10.02 -7.50 -3.10
CA TYR A 13 9.35 -8.71 -2.66
C TYR A 13 10.03 -9.30 -1.41
N GLU A 14 11.34 -9.46 -1.42
CA GLU A 14 12.12 -9.95 -0.28
C GLU A 14 11.98 -9.00 0.92
N ARG A 15 11.99 -7.70 0.66
CA ARG A 15 11.78 -6.68 1.68
C ARG A 15 10.39 -6.79 2.32
N ALA A 16 9.35 -7.03 1.54
CA ALA A 16 8.00 -7.23 2.07
C ALA A 16 7.94 -8.44 3.02
N ILE A 17 8.57 -9.56 2.65
CA ILE A 17 8.71 -10.73 3.52
C ILE A 17 9.44 -10.37 4.82
N ALA A 18 10.57 -9.68 4.73
CA ALA A 18 11.36 -9.26 5.89
C ALA A 18 10.58 -8.32 6.83
N GLN A 19 9.64 -7.54 6.30
CA GLN A 19 8.75 -6.65 7.05
C GLN A 19 7.51 -7.36 7.63
N GLY A 20 7.40 -8.67 7.45
CA GLY A 20 6.33 -9.49 8.04
C GLY A 20 5.14 -9.75 7.12
N ALA A 21 5.25 -9.50 5.81
CA ALA A 21 4.20 -9.89 4.88
C ALA A 21 4.04 -11.43 4.86
N ASP A 22 2.80 -11.90 4.88
CA ASP A 22 2.50 -13.32 4.83
C ASP A 22 2.92 -13.90 3.47
N PRO A 23 3.87 -14.88 3.45
CA PRO A 23 4.34 -15.50 2.21
C PRO A 23 3.22 -16.15 1.38
N GLU A 24 2.14 -16.60 2.01
CA GLU A 24 1.01 -17.20 1.31
C GLU A 24 0.32 -16.18 0.40
N PHE A 25 0.21 -14.92 0.82
CA PHE A 25 -0.45 -13.88 0.06
C PHE A 25 0.52 -13.05 -0.79
N VAL A 26 1.68 -12.68 -0.25
CA VAL A 26 2.63 -11.81 -0.96
C VAL A 26 3.20 -12.44 -2.23
N LYS A 27 3.21 -13.77 -2.34
CA LYS A 27 3.64 -14.48 -3.58
C LYS A 27 2.86 -14.03 -4.83
N TYR A 28 1.62 -13.58 -4.66
CA TYR A 28 0.80 -13.10 -5.77
C TYR A 28 1.16 -11.68 -6.23
N THR A 29 1.96 -10.96 -5.47
CA THR A 29 2.43 -9.61 -5.82
C THR A 29 3.75 -9.59 -6.58
N LYS A 30 4.38 -10.76 -6.79
CA LYS A 30 5.60 -10.88 -7.59
C LYS A 30 5.43 -10.23 -8.96
N GLY A 31 6.50 -9.61 -9.46
CA GLY A 31 6.46 -8.90 -10.72
C GLY A 31 5.71 -7.56 -10.69
N GLY A 32 5.42 -7.03 -9.48
CA GLY A 32 4.76 -5.74 -9.31
C GLY A 32 3.23 -5.78 -9.41
N MET A 33 2.63 -6.95 -9.35
CA MET A 33 1.16 -7.14 -9.36
C MET A 33 0.57 -6.85 -7.98
N THR A 34 0.65 -5.60 -7.53
CA THR A 34 0.26 -5.18 -6.17
C THR A 34 -1.21 -4.76 -6.04
N GLY A 35 -1.96 -4.71 -7.14
CA GLY A 35 -3.38 -4.40 -7.13
C GLY A 35 -4.22 -5.56 -6.58
N VAL A 36 -5.22 -5.26 -5.76
CA VAL A 36 -6.17 -6.24 -5.20
C VAL A 36 -7.58 -5.89 -5.62
N ILE A 37 -8.35 -6.88 -6.06
CA ILE A 37 -9.77 -6.73 -6.39
C ILE A 37 -10.56 -7.68 -5.50
N GLY A 38 -11.42 -7.11 -4.64
CA GLY A 38 -12.41 -7.86 -3.86
C GLY A 38 -13.77 -7.84 -4.55
N ILE A 39 -14.45 -8.97 -4.64
CA ILE A 39 -15.80 -9.07 -5.21
C ILE A 39 -16.74 -9.65 -4.15
N LEU A 40 -17.71 -8.84 -3.73
CA LEU A 40 -18.80 -9.27 -2.87
C LEU A 40 -20.09 -9.41 -3.70
N ARG A 41 -20.67 -10.62 -3.70
CA ARG A 41 -21.92 -10.93 -4.42
C ARG A 41 -23.08 -10.91 -3.46
N CYS A 42 -23.92 -9.87 -3.55
CA CYS A 42 -25.05 -9.66 -2.65
C CYS A 42 -26.43 -10.00 -3.27
N GLY A 43 -26.46 -10.57 -4.47
CA GLY A 43 -27.70 -10.92 -5.20
C GLY A 43 -27.90 -10.08 -6.46
N GLU A 44 -29.14 -10.03 -6.94
CA GLU A 44 -29.53 -9.28 -8.13
C GLU A 44 -29.62 -7.78 -7.84
N GLY A 45 -29.13 -6.96 -8.76
CA GLY A 45 -29.19 -5.51 -8.63
C GLY A 45 -28.05 -4.77 -9.33
N PRO A 46 -27.98 -3.44 -9.20
CA PRO A 46 -26.88 -2.66 -9.76
C PRO A 46 -25.55 -2.98 -9.04
N THR A 47 -24.46 -2.97 -9.81
CA THR A 47 -23.11 -3.16 -9.28
C THR A 47 -22.52 -1.81 -8.88
N VAL A 48 -21.96 -1.75 -7.68
CA VAL A 48 -21.16 -0.62 -7.20
C VAL A 48 -19.69 -1.03 -7.21
N ALA A 49 -18.83 -0.18 -7.76
CA ALA A 49 -17.39 -0.34 -7.70
C ALA A 49 -16.79 0.82 -6.89
N MET A 50 -15.91 0.48 -5.97
CA MET A 50 -15.11 1.45 -5.20
C MET A 50 -13.63 1.25 -5.51
N ARG A 51 -12.91 2.36 -5.64
CA ARG A 51 -11.46 2.35 -5.87
C ARG A 51 -10.77 3.12 -4.74
N PHE A 52 -9.69 2.54 -4.25
CA PHE A 52 -8.84 3.12 -3.22
C PHE A 52 -7.40 3.12 -3.74
N ASP A 53 -6.82 4.31 -3.87
CA ASP A 53 -5.42 4.46 -4.25
C ASP A 53 -4.51 4.18 -3.06
N ILE A 54 -3.36 3.56 -3.30
CA ILE A 54 -2.41 3.14 -2.25
C ILE A 54 -0.98 3.62 -2.50
N ASP A 55 -0.76 4.37 -3.59
CA ASP A 55 0.57 4.85 -3.97
C ASP A 55 1.05 5.99 -3.06
N ALA A 56 2.37 6.07 -2.92
CA ALA A 56 3.07 7.15 -2.24
C ALA A 56 3.67 8.14 -3.24
N LEU A 57 4.06 9.31 -2.75
CA LEU A 57 4.74 10.34 -3.53
C LEU A 57 6.25 10.35 -3.26
N GLY A 58 7.04 10.77 -4.27
CA GLY A 58 8.48 11.00 -4.15
C GLY A 58 8.77 12.28 -3.35
N VAL A 59 8.46 12.26 -2.06
CA VAL A 59 8.64 13.36 -1.11
C VAL A 59 9.32 12.82 0.13
N PHE A 60 10.33 13.55 0.63
CA PHE A 60 10.96 13.22 1.91
C PHE A 60 10.03 13.58 3.06
N GLU A 61 9.80 12.62 3.94
CA GLU A 61 9.03 12.85 5.15
C GLU A 61 9.89 13.56 6.21
N GLU A 62 9.26 14.45 6.96
CA GLU A 62 9.91 15.15 8.07
C GLU A 62 10.20 14.18 9.23
N HIS A 63 11.42 14.23 9.75
CA HIS A 63 11.86 13.37 10.86
C HIS A 63 11.94 14.11 12.21
N ASP A 64 11.62 15.41 12.23
CA ASP A 64 11.60 16.18 13.48
C ASP A 64 10.54 15.63 14.45
N PRO A 65 10.82 15.57 15.76
CA PRO A 65 9.87 15.10 16.77
C PRO A 65 8.56 15.92 16.87
N SER A 66 8.48 17.09 16.27
CA SER A 66 7.21 17.83 16.12
C SER A 66 6.29 17.19 15.09
N HIS A 67 6.83 16.42 14.14
CA HIS A 67 6.06 15.62 13.21
C HIS A 67 5.55 14.35 13.90
N ARG A 68 4.23 14.25 14.05
CA ARG A 68 3.60 13.16 14.82
C ARG A 68 4.00 11.76 14.35
N PRO A 69 4.03 11.43 13.05
CA PRO A 69 4.48 10.12 12.59
C PRO A 69 5.90 9.76 13.05
N ALA A 70 6.85 10.72 12.98
CA ALA A 70 8.22 10.51 13.44
C ALA A 70 8.26 10.31 14.97
N LYS A 71 7.51 11.13 15.73
CA LYS A 71 7.43 11.01 17.20
C LYS A 71 6.87 9.67 17.65
N GLU A 72 5.86 9.16 16.95
CA GLU A 72 5.14 7.93 17.33
C GLU A 72 5.67 6.68 16.61
N GLY A 73 6.70 6.81 15.76
CA GLY A 73 7.40 5.69 15.16
C GLY A 73 6.64 5.00 14.02
N PHE A 74 5.80 5.72 13.29
CA PHE A 74 5.09 5.21 12.11
C PHE A 74 5.31 6.06 10.85
N ASN A 75 6.37 6.85 10.81
CA ASN A 75 6.84 7.52 9.60
C ASN A 75 7.25 6.50 8.52
N SER A 76 7.40 6.98 7.28
CA SER A 76 7.79 6.14 6.17
C SER A 76 9.10 5.39 6.42
N VAL A 77 9.11 4.11 6.16
CA VAL A 77 10.31 3.27 6.13
C VAL A 77 11.00 3.27 4.76
N ASN A 78 10.43 3.99 3.79
CA ASN A 78 10.94 4.15 2.43
C ASN A 78 11.49 5.56 2.27
N GLU A 79 12.79 5.74 2.49
CA GLU A 79 13.48 7.03 2.35
C GLU A 79 13.14 7.68 1.01
N GLY A 80 12.74 8.95 1.06
CA GLY A 80 12.35 9.72 -0.13
C GLY A 80 10.93 9.46 -0.65
N PHE A 81 10.13 8.67 0.05
CA PHE A 81 8.72 8.43 -0.30
C PHE A 81 7.83 8.51 0.92
N MET A 82 6.70 9.18 0.80
CA MET A 82 5.69 9.25 1.86
C MET A 82 4.28 9.43 1.29
N HIS A 83 3.28 9.20 2.10
CA HIS A 83 1.89 9.52 1.78
C HIS A 83 1.60 11.01 2.00
N ALA A 84 2.02 11.85 1.05
CA ALA A 84 1.80 13.30 1.12
C ALA A 84 0.48 13.76 0.45
N CYS A 85 -0.33 12.86 -0.07
CA CYS A 85 -1.59 13.16 -0.77
C CYS A 85 -2.84 12.64 -0.06
N GLY A 86 -2.70 11.71 0.91
CA GLY A 86 -3.82 11.13 1.65
C GLY A 86 -4.24 9.73 1.19
N HIS A 87 -3.44 9.04 0.36
CA HIS A 87 -3.74 7.67 -0.07
C HIS A 87 -3.62 6.64 1.08
N ASP A 88 -2.93 6.96 2.15
CA ASP A 88 -2.98 6.26 3.44
C ASP A 88 -4.41 6.26 4.03
N GLY A 89 -5.10 7.40 3.94
CA GLY A 89 -6.51 7.52 4.28
C GLY A 89 -7.40 6.69 3.35
N HIS A 90 -7.15 6.71 2.03
CA HIS A 90 -7.86 5.85 1.06
C HIS A 90 -7.68 4.37 1.39
N ALA A 91 -6.46 3.91 1.66
CA ALA A 91 -6.18 2.53 2.04
C ALA A 91 -6.93 2.14 3.34
N THR A 92 -6.92 3.03 4.34
CA THR A 92 -7.62 2.82 5.60
C THR A 92 -9.13 2.69 5.41
N ILE A 93 -9.73 3.56 4.57
CA ILE A 93 -11.16 3.49 4.22
C ILE A 93 -11.46 2.18 3.49
N GLY A 94 -10.61 1.79 2.52
CA GLY A 94 -10.76 0.54 1.77
C GLY A 94 -10.76 -0.68 2.68
N LEU A 95 -9.84 -0.75 3.64
CA LEU A 95 -9.78 -1.81 4.64
C LEU A 95 -11.02 -1.81 5.55
N GLY A 96 -11.50 -0.61 5.93
CA GLY A 96 -12.74 -0.48 6.69
C GLY A 96 -13.94 -1.04 5.92
N VAL A 97 -14.09 -0.68 4.65
CA VAL A 97 -15.18 -1.19 3.79
C VAL A 97 -15.07 -2.71 3.59
N ALA A 98 -13.87 -3.25 3.42
CA ALA A 98 -13.65 -4.69 3.24
C ALA A 98 -13.98 -5.51 4.50
N LYS A 99 -13.93 -4.89 5.69
CA LYS A 99 -14.21 -5.54 6.97
C LYS A 99 -15.71 -5.67 7.25
N PHE A 100 -16.52 -4.76 6.74
CA PHE A 100 -17.99 -4.76 6.94
C PHE A 100 -18.73 -5.56 5.88
#